data_841e147f3ca77195b0ce2a2d8f535f7a
#
_entry.id   841e147f3ca77195b0ce2a2d8f535f7a
#
_cell.length_a   1.000
_cell.length_b   1.000
_cell.length_c   1.000
_cell.angle_alpha   90.00
_cell.angle_beta   90.00
_cell.angle_gamma   90.00
#
_symmetry.space_group_name_H-M   'P 1'
#
loop_
_entity.id
_entity.type
_entity.pdbx_description
1 polymer ?
#
loop_
_entity_poly.entity_id
_entity_poly.type
_entity_poly.pdbx_seq_one_letter_code
_entity_poly.pdbx_strand_id
1 'polypeptide(L)'
;PISELMPEFFSDDPEDWRNEISLEHSLTMTWGYKWPGDYILSDPEHPLWLWKDEAERFEIALNREWQADPGTSFVYDSTSSHFLSGVITENSGMSTLDYANQHLFYPLGIRQPDGSSVVWNQDPTGYYEGGFGLSLTPRQMAKFGYLILKKGQWEDQQLVSSEWVESATNAQVDVMLPGKGM
;
A
#
# COMPACT_ATOMS: atom_id res chain seq x y z
N PRO A 1 -10.02 11.93 3.52
CA PRO A 1 -9.46 11.77 2.17
C PRO A 1 -7.92 11.79 2.20
N ILE A 2 -7.29 11.21 1.17
CA ILE A 2 -5.82 11.29 1.01
C ILE A 2 -5.41 12.72 0.65
N SER A 3 -6.26 13.46 -0.03
CA SER A 3 -6.03 14.87 -0.38
C SER A 3 -5.76 15.79 0.83
N GLU A 4 -6.25 15.43 2.01
CA GLU A 4 -5.92 16.14 3.25
C GLU A 4 -4.55 15.76 3.83
N LEU A 5 -4.03 14.59 3.47
CA LEU A 5 -2.79 14.02 3.99
C LEU A 5 -1.58 14.27 3.08
N MET A 6 -1.82 14.48 1.80
CA MET A 6 -0.82 14.76 0.76
C MET A 6 -1.37 15.80 -0.23
N PRO A 7 -1.72 17.03 0.24
CA PRO A 7 -2.45 18.00 -0.56
C PRO A 7 -1.70 18.46 -1.82
N GLU A 8 -0.37 18.39 -1.82
CA GLU A 8 0.48 18.80 -2.93
C GLU A 8 0.25 18.01 -4.23
N PHE A 9 -0.36 16.82 -4.14
CA PHE A 9 -0.64 15.97 -5.30
C PHE A 9 -2.09 16.09 -5.81
N PHE A 10 -2.94 16.82 -5.09
CA PHE A 10 -4.36 16.92 -5.39
C PHE A 10 -4.76 18.31 -5.88
N SER A 11 -5.89 18.40 -6.53
CA SER A 11 -6.42 19.66 -7.04
C SER A 11 -7.06 20.49 -5.95
N ASP A 12 -6.91 21.84 -6.04
CA ASP A 12 -7.68 22.79 -5.23
C ASP A 12 -9.15 22.90 -5.66
N ASP A 13 -9.53 22.30 -6.78
CA ASP A 13 -10.92 22.26 -7.25
C ASP A 13 -11.74 21.31 -6.36
N PRO A 14 -12.72 21.79 -5.60
CA PRO A 14 -13.54 20.95 -4.73
C PRO A 14 -14.42 19.95 -5.48
N GLU A 15 -14.66 20.16 -6.77
CA GLU A 15 -15.42 19.25 -7.63
C GLU A 15 -14.54 18.16 -8.26
N ASP A 16 -13.23 18.15 -7.99
CA ASP A 16 -12.35 17.09 -8.47
C ASP A 16 -12.61 15.79 -7.68
N TRP A 17 -13.19 14.81 -8.33
CA TRP A 17 -13.54 13.51 -7.75
C TRP A 17 -12.35 12.79 -7.07
N ARG A 18 -11.11 13.09 -7.48
CA ARG A 18 -9.89 12.54 -6.88
C ARG A 18 -9.78 12.91 -5.41
N ASN A 19 -10.36 14.04 -5.01
CA ASN A 19 -10.40 14.48 -3.62
C ASN A 19 -11.27 13.57 -2.72
N GLU A 20 -12.11 12.71 -3.30
CA GLU A 20 -12.91 11.72 -2.57
C GLU A 20 -12.12 10.44 -2.24
N ILE A 21 -10.94 10.24 -2.84
CA ILE A 21 -10.13 9.05 -2.58
C ILE A 21 -9.69 9.04 -1.11
N SER A 22 -10.05 7.97 -0.40
CA SER A 22 -9.74 7.77 1.03
C SER A 22 -8.58 6.79 1.24
N LEU A 23 -8.06 6.74 2.47
CA LEU A 23 -7.12 5.69 2.88
C LEU A 23 -7.74 4.29 2.75
N GLU A 24 -9.03 4.16 3.05
CA GLU A 24 -9.76 2.90 2.90
C GLU A 24 -9.78 2.45 1.44
N HIS A 25 -10.03 3.38 0.49
CA HIS A 25 -9.98 3.07 -0.93
C HIS A 25 -8.59 2.61 -1.38
N SER A 26 -7.51 3.12 -0.78
CA SER A 26 -6.15 2.66 -1.04
C SER A 26 -5.89 1.26 -0.49
N LEU A 27 -6.31 1.00 0.74
CA LEU A 27 -6.17 -0.30 1.42
C LEU A 27 -6.98 -1.39 0.74
N THR A 28 -8.14 -1.05 0.19
CA THR A 28 -9.05 -1.98 -0.49
C THR A 28 -8.84 -2.03 -2.00
N MET A 29 -7.91 -1.22 -2.54
CA MET A 29 -7.63 -1.10 -3.98
C MET A 29 -8.89 -0.76 -4.81
N THR A 30 -9.66 0.22 -4.32
CA THR A 30 -10.92 0.67 -4.92
C THR A 30 -10.90 2.13 -5.35
N TRP A 31 -9.80 2.60 -5.88
CA TRP A 31 -9.66 3.99 -6.33
C TRP A 31 -10.57 4.38 -7.50
N GLY A 32 -11.00 3.39 -8.29
CA GLY A 32 -11.81 3.62 -9.48
C GLY A 32 -11.01 3.82 -10.76
N TYR A 33 -9.68 3.75 -10.73
CA TYR A 33 -8.86 3.82 -11.92
C TYR A 33 -8.90 2.53 -12.73
N LYS A 34 -8.81 2.68 -14.04
CA LYS A 34 -8.58 1.57 -14.94
C LYS A 34 -7.14 1.10 -14.82
N TRP A 35 -6.98 -0.17 -14.49
CA TRP A 35 -5.69 -0.83 -14.60
C TRP A 35 -5.62 -1.54 -15.95
N PRO A 36 -4.54 -1.35 -16.73
CA PRO A 36 -4.47 -1.87 -18.10
C PRO A 36 -4.24 -3.38 -18.13
N GLY A 37 -5.22 -4.13 -17.61
CA GLY A 37 -5.35 -5.57 -17.86
C GLY A 37 -4.37 -6.49 -17.14
N ASP A 38 -4.69 -7.75 -17.33
CA ASP A 38 -4.05 -8.89 -16.69
C ASP A 38 -2.56 -9.00 -17.01
N TYR A 39 -1.76 -8.88 -15.94
CA TYR A 39 -0.55 -9.68 -15.72
C TYR A 39 0.31 -9.99 -16.89
N ILE A 40 0.98 -9.00 -17.40
CA ILE A 40 2.10 -9.40 -18.20
C ILE A 40 3.36 -8.78 -17.61
N LEU A 41 3.81 -9.35 -16.48
CA LEU A 41 5.16 -9.13 -15.99
C LEU A 41 6.21 -9.36 -17.08
N SER A 42 5.82 -10.01 -18.19
CA SER A 42 6.60 -10.24 -19.39
C SER A 42 6.45 -9.14 -20.45
N ASP A 43 5.50 -8.21 -20.32
CA ASP A 43 5.35 -7.09 -21.23
C ASP A 43 6.21 -5.91 -20.75
N PRO A 44 7.31 -5.56 -21.45
CA PRO A 44 8.16 -4.45 -21.04
C PRO A 44 7.46 -3.07 -21.16
N GLU A 45 6.38 -2.98 -21.93
CA GLU A 45 5.58 -1.75 -22.07
C GLU A 45 4.41 -1.66 -21.06
N HIS A 46 4.32 -2.64 -20.14
CA HIS A 46 3.28 -2.60 -19.12
C HIS A 46 3.43 -1.34 -18.26
N PRO A 47 2.36 -0.57 -18.04
CA PRO A 47 2.41 0.72 -17.33
C PRO A 47 3.07 0.67 -15.96
N LEU A 48 3.03 -0.45 -15.24
CA LEU A 48 3.75 -0.61 -13.99
C LEU A 48 5.27 -0.47 -14.16
N TRP A 49 5.84 -0.98 -15.26
CA TRP A 49 7.27 -0.87 -15.52
C TRP A 49 7.67 0.56 -15.91
N LEU A 50 6.83 1.22 -16.68
CA LEU A 50 7.04 2.63 -17.03
C LEU A 50 6.92 3.50 -15.78
N TRP A 51 5.89 3.27 -14.98
CA TRP A 51 5.63 4.02 -13.74
C TRP A 51 6.72 3.88 -12.69
N LYS A 52 7.30 2.68 -12.50
CA LYS A 52 8.25 2.40 -11.40
C LYS A 52 9.56 3.19 -11.47
N ASP A 53 9.95 3.64 -12.65
CA ASP A 53 11.21 4.36 -12.88
C ASP A 53 11.00 5.88 -12.99
N GLU A 54 9.75 6.36 -12.90
CA GLU A 54 9.42 7.78 -12.95
C GLU A 54 9.54 8.45 -11.57
N ALA A 55 9.92 9.73 -11.58
CA ALA A 55 9.99 10.53 -10.36
C ALA A 55 8.61 11.06 -9.94
N GLU A 56 7.74 11.37 -10.90
CA GLU A 56 6.40 11.91 -10.67
C GLU A 56 5.35 10.80 -10.46
N ARG A 57 5.68 9.79 -9.66
CA ARG A 57 4.84 8.60 -9.50
C ARG A 57 3.45 8.86 -8.96
N PHE A 58 3.32 9.77 -8.01
CA PHE A 58 2.04 10.10 -7.41
C PHE A 58 1.14 10.81 -8.40
N GLU A 59 1.69 11.79 -9.14
CA GLU A 59 0.96 12.51 -10.19
C GLU A 59 0.55 11.58 -11.33
N ILE A 60 1.45 10.71 -11.79
CA ILE A 60 1.14 9.72 -12.83
C ILE A 60 0.03 8.79 -12.37
N ALA A 61 0.07 8.33 -11.11
CA ALA A 61 -0.95 7.46 -10.56
C ALA A 61 -2.33 8.14 -10.51
N LEU A 62 -2.39 9.42 -10.14
CA LEU A 62 -3.62 10.20 -10.06
C LEU A 62 -4.18 10.65 -11.42
N ASN A 63 -3.35 10.70 -12.47
CA ASN A 63 -3.76 11.14 -13.81
C ASN A 63 -4.10 9.98 -14.76
N ARG A 64 -4.28 8.77 -14.24
CA ARG A 64 -4.71 7.62 -15.04
C ARG A 64 -6.18 7.72 -15.47
N GLU A 65 -6.53 6.91 -16.48
CA GLU A 65 -7.92 6.78 -16.93
C GLU A 65 -8.81 6.26 -15.78
N TRP A 66 -9.86 7.00 -15.49
CA TRP A 66 -10.87 6.65 -14.50
C TRP A 66 -12.00 5.83 -15.15
N GLN A 67 -12.58 4.88 -14.41
CA GLN A 67 -13.64 4.00 -14.90
C GLN A 67 -14.81 3.81 -13.94
N ALA A 68 -14.65 4.12 -12.64
CA ALA A 68 -15.66 3.88 -11.62
C ALA A 68 -15.47 4.84 -10.44
N ASP A 69 -16.53 5.12 -9.71
CA ASP A 69 -16.46 5.94 -8.50
C ASP A 69 -15.59 5.26 -7.43
N PRO A 70 -14.79 6.02 -6.64
CA PRO A 70 -14.01 5.48 -5.56
C PRO A 70 -14.85 4.64 -4.60
N GLY A 71 -14.33 3.48 -4.19
CA GLY A 71 -15.01 2.55 -3.29
C GLY A 71 -15.95 1.55 -3.98
N THR A 72 -16.22 1.68 -5.28
CA THR A 72 -17.26 0.87 -5.94
C THR A 72 -16.74 -0.35 -6.69
N SER A 73 -15.46 -0.37 -7.07
CA SER A 73 -14.89 -1.45 -7.90
C SER A 73 -13.47 -1.77 -7.46
N PHE A 74 -13.21 -3.05 -7.22
CA PHE A 74 -11.85 -3.53 -6.95
C PHE A 74 -11.05 -3.63 -8.26
N VAL A 75 -9.88 -3.01 -8.25
CA VAL A 75 -8.86 -3.17 -9.29
C VAL A 75 -7.51 -3.31 -8.60
N TYR A 76 -6.84 -4.46 -8.76
CA TYR A 76 -5.50 -4.63 -8.17
C TYR A 76 -4.55 -3.54 -8.64
N ASP A 77 -3.98 -2.80 -7.69
CA ASP A 77 -3.21 -1.60 -7.99
C ASP A 77 -2.05 -1.39 -7.02
N SER A 78 -0.83 -1.55 -7.49
CA SER A 78 0.38 -1.28 -6.70
C SER A 78 0.57 0.21 -6.42
N THR A 79 -0.02 1.11 -7.22
CA THR A 79 0.13 2.55 -7.04
C THR A 79 -0.63 3.03 -5.81
N SER A 80 -1.82 2.49 -5.54
CA SER A 80 -2.59 2.79 -4.33
C SER A 80 -1.83 2.41 -3.06
N SER A 81 -1.14 1.26 -3.07
CA SER A 81 -0.28 0.83 -1.96
C SER A 81 0.95 1.73 -1.80
N HIS A 82 1.49 2.26 -2.90
CA HIS A 82 2.62 3.20 -2.84
C HIS A 82 2.21 4.54 -2.22
N PHE A 83 1.01 5.02 -2.50
CA PHE A 83 0.46 6.19 -1.80
C PHE A 83 0.38 6.02 -0.28
N LEU A 84 0.09 4.82 0.22
CA LEU A 84 0.12 4.56 1.67
C LEU A 84 1.52 4.76 2.27
N SER A 85 2.56 4.40 1.53
CA SER A 85 3.94 4.68 1.92
C SER A 85 4.23 6.19 1.97
N GLY A 86 3.76 6.94 0.98
CA GLY A 86 3.83 8.40 0.96
C GLY A 86 3.11 9.02 2.17
N VAL A 87 1.86 8.62 2.41
CA VAL A 87 1.07 9.11 3.56
C VAL A 87 1.79 8.86 4.88
N ILE A 88 2.39 7.68 5.09
CA ILE A 88 3.17 7.40 6.30
C ILE A 88 4.34 8.38 6.42
N THR A 89 5.09 8.59 5.35
CA THR A 89 6.28 9.45 5.36
C THR A 89 5.91 10.90 5.65
N GLU A 90 4.94 11.46 4.92
CA GLU A 90 4.56 12.87 5.03
C GLU A 90 3.92 13.19 6.41
N ASN A 91 3.09 12.29 6.92
CA ASN A 91 2.33 12.58 8.15
C ASN A 91 3.07 12.17 9.43
N SER A 92 4.04 11.26 9.37
CA SER A 92 4.85 10.89 10.54
C SER A 92 6.15 11.67 10.66
N GLY A 93 6.63 12.26 9.57
CA GLY A 93 7.97 12.85 9.47
C GLY A 93 9.09 11.79 9.51
N MET A 94 8.76 10.52 9.33
CA MET A 94 9.69 9.39 9.30
C MET A 94 9.59 8.69 7.95
N SER A 95 10.71 8.13 7.48
CA SER A 95 10.60 7.23 6.34
C SER A 95 9.70 6.03 6.68
N THR A 96 9.03 5.45 5.67
CA THR A 96 8.18 4.26 5.89
C THR A 96 8.96 3.11 6.54
N LEU A 97 10.25 2.93 6.18
CA LEU A 97 11.10 1.92 6.81
C LEU A 97 11.37 2.23 8.28
N ASP A 98 11.69 3.48 8.63
CA ASP A 98 11.96 3.86 10.03
C ASP A 98 10.69 3.73 10.87
N TYR A 99 9.55 4.16 10.34
CA TYR A 99 8.25 3.98 10.97
C TYR A 99 7.94 2.50 11.21
N ALA A 100 8.11 1.67 10.18
CA ALA A 100 7.91 0.22 10.29
C ALA A 100 8.91 -0.43 11.26
N ASN A 101 10.17 -0.01 11.26
CA ASN A 101 11.17 -0.48 12.22
C ASN A 101 10.75 -0.18 13.66
N GLN A 102 10.36 1.05 13.93
CA GLN A 102 10.01 1.49 15.28
C GLN A 102 8.75 0.79 15.81
N HIS A 103 7.71 0.70 14.97
CA HIS A 103 6.38 0.30 15.43
C HIS A 103 6.05 -1.17 15.19
N LEU A 104 6.80 -1.86 14.31
CA LEU A 104 6.45 -3.22 13.91
C LEU A 104 7.67 -4.16 13.85
N PHE A 105 8.69 -3.83 13.05
CA PHE A 105 9.78 -4.77 12.80
C PHE A 105 10.62 -5.05 14.03
N TYR A 106 11.07 -4.02 14.73
CA TYR A 106 11.91 -4.19 15.92
C TYR A 106 11.17 -4.84 17.09
N PRO A 107 9.92 -4.47 17.41
CA PRO A 107 9.12 -5.22 18.39
C PRO A 107 8.98 -6.70 18.04
N LEU A 108 8.82 -7.05 16.76
CA LEU A 108 8.77 -8.44 16.30
C LEU A 108 10.15 -9.12 16.23
N GLY A 109 11.24 -8.41 16.53
CA GLY A 109 12.59 -8.92 16.33
C GLY A 109 12.91 -9.24 14.87
N ILE A 110 12.37 -8.44 13.93
CA ILE A 110 12.62 -8.52 12.48
C ILE A 110 13.78 -7.60 12.16
N ARG A 111 14.95 -8.18 11.91
CA ARG A 111 16.21 -7.49 11.56
C ARG A 111 17.07 -8.41 10.70
N GLN A 112 18.07 -7.83 10.04
CA GLN A 112 19.15 -8.60 9.43
C GLN A 112 20.00 -9.30 10.53
N PRO A 113 20.78 -10.34 10.19
CA PRO A 113 21.64 -11.02 11.15
C PRO A 113 22.68 -10.13 11.84
N ASP A 114 23.09 -9.05 11.17
CA ASP A 114 24.04 -8.05 11.72
C ASP A 114 23.34 -6.96 12.58
N GLY A 115 22.02 -7.08 12.76
CA GLY A 115 21.20 -6.13 13.52
C GLY A 115 20.69 -4.92 12.71
N SER A 116 21.08 -4.78 11.44
CA SER A 116 20.58 -3.72 10.55
C SER A 116 19.11 -3.93 10.18
N SER A 117 18.50 -2.90 9.57
CA SER A 117 17.15 -2.96 9.04
C SER A 117 17.00 -3.99 7.92
N VAL A 118 15.78 -4.43 7.68
CA VAL A 118 15.43 -5.22 6.50
C VAL A 118 15.72 -4.44 5.21
N VAL A 119 15.88 -5.15 4.09
CA VAL A 119 16.03 -4.53 2.79
C VAL A 119 14.65 -4.20 2.23
N TRP A 120 14.45 -2.93 1.90
CA TRP A 120 13.24 -2.44 1.25
C TRP A 120 13.62 -1.43 0.18
N ASN A 121 13.11 -1.59 -1.04
CA ASN A 121 13.45 -0.72 -2.16
C ASN A 121 12.80 0.65 -2.02
N GLN A 122 13.45 1.66 -2.57
CA GLN A 122 12.93 3.02 -2.70
C GLN A 122 12.67 3.34 -4.17
N ASP A 123 11.75 4.27 -4.38
CA ASP A 123 11.54 4.90 -5.67
C ASP A 123 12.63 5.96 -5.96
N PRO A 124 12.64 6.57 -7.16
CA PRO A 124 13.63 7.59 -7.51
C PRO A 124 13.59 8.85 -6.63
N THR A 125 12.50 9.11 -5.91
CA THR A 125 12.34 10.26 -5.03
C THR A 125 12.65 9.95 -3.55
N GLY A 126 12.88 8.68 -3.23
CA GLY A 126 13.26 8.23 -1.89
C GLY A 126 12.13 7.68 -1.03
N TYR A 127 10.88 7.61 -1.52
CA TYR A 127 9.82 6.90 -0.83
C TYR A 127 10.01 5.39 -0.93
N TYR A 128 9.77 4.67 0.16
CA TYR A 128 9.81 3.20 0.14
C TYR A 128 8.65 2.63 -0.66
N GLU A 129 8.91 1.59 -1.44
CA GLU A 129 7.92 0.97 -2.32
C GLU A 129 6.77 0.35 -1.52
N GLY A 130 5.57 0.91 -1.61
CA GLY A 130 4.41 0.40 -0.86
C GLY A 130 3.82 -0.88 -1.44
N GLY A 131 4.01 -1.14 -2.73
CA GLY A 131 3.42 -2.29 -3.43
C GLY A 131 4.35 -3.51 -3.58
N PHE A 132 5.66 -3.34 -3.40
CA PHE A 132 6.66 -4.40 -3.61
C PHE A 132 8.01 -4.03 -2.98
N GLY A 133 9.05 -4.85 -3.20
CA GLY A 133 10.44 -4.50 -2.88
C GLY A 133 10.87 -4.72 -1.43
N LEU A 134 9.97 -5.11 -0.51
CA LEU A 134 10.33 -5.52 0.84
C LEU A 134 10.85 -6.97 0.84
N SER A 135 12.06 -7.19 1.39
CA SER A 135 12.70 -8.50 1.47
C SER A 135 12.71 -9.01 2.91
N LEU A 136 12.03 -10.12 3.12
CA LEU A 136 11.96 -10.80 4.42
C LEU A 136 12.34 -12.27 4.27
N THR A 137 12.99 -12.82 5.30
CA THR A 137 13.20 -14.27 5.39
C THR A 137 11.88 -14.99 5.71
N PRO A 138 11.73 -16.30 5.38
CA PRO A 138 10.52 -17.05 5.74
C PRO A 138 10.19 -17.00 7.24
N ARG A 139 11.21 -16.98 8.12
CA ARG A 139 11.01 -16.85 9.57
C ARG A 139 10.45 -15.47 9.94
N GLN A 140 10.90 -14.41 9.29
CA GLN A 140 10.36 -13.05 9.50
C GLN A 140 8.93 -12.95 9.02
N MET A 141 8.61 -13.52 7.85
CA MET A 141 7.23 -13.60 7.36
C MET A 141 6.32 -14.37 8.31
N ALA A 142 6.81 -15.49 8.89
CA ALA A 142 6.04 -16.26 9.87
C ALA A 142 5.70 -15.47 11.14
N LYS A 143 6.53 -14.50 11.55
CA LYS A 143 6.23 -13.60 12.67
C LYS A 143 5.03 -12.69 12.37
N PHE A 144 4.93 -12.18 11.14
CA PHE A 144 3.72 -11.46 10.70
C PHE A 144 2.48 -12.34 10.77
N GLY A 145 2.54 -13.54 10.19
CA GLY A 145 1.43 -14.48 10.26
C GLY A 145 1.02 -14.81 11.69
N TYR A 146 2.00 -14.97 12.59
CA TYR A 146 1.72 -15.21 14.00
C TYR A 146 1.09 -13.99 14.69
N LEU A 147 1.55 -12.75 14.39
CA LEU A 147 0.95 -11.52 14.90
C LEU A 147 -0.53 -11.44 14.52
N ILE A 148 -0.85 -11.68 13.24
CA ILE A 148 -2.24 -11.71 12.75
C ILE A 148 -3.05 -12.80 13.45
N LEU A 149 -2.52 -14.04 13.57
CA LEU A 149 -3.16 -15.15 14.27
C LEU A 149 -3.45 -14.82 15.73
N LYS A 150 -2.59 -14.02 16.38
CA LYS A 150 -2.75 -13.54 17.75
C LYS A 150 -3.51 -12.22 17.86
N LYS A 151 -4.27 -11.85 16.84
CA LYS A 151 -5.06 -10.61 16.80
C LYS A 151 -4.26 -9.36 17.18
N GLY A 152 -3.03 -9.27 16.64
CA GLY A 152 -2.15 -8.14 16.83
C GLY A 152 -1.33 -8.15 18.12
N GLN A 153 -1.44 -9.21 18.93
CA GLN A 153 -0.64 -9.38 20.16
C GLN A 153 0.69 -10.09 19.85
N TRP A 154 1.77 -9.55 20.37
CA TRP A 154 3.10 -10.14 20.34
C TRP A 154 3.69 -10.14 21.74
N GLU A 155 3.99 -11.35 22.26
CA GLU A 155 4.36 -11.54 23.67
C GLU A 155 3.29 -10.90 24.59
N ASP A 156 3.69 -9.96 25.45
CA ASP A 156 2.78 -9.26 26.37
C ASP A 156 2.33 -7.88 25.83
N GLN A 157 2.56 -7.56 24.56
CA GLN A 157 2.26 -6.27 23.96
C GLN A 157 1.21 -6.40 22.85
N GLN A 158 0.26 -5.46 22.82
CA GLN A 158 -0.65 -5.27 21.70
C GLN A 158 0.02 -4.31 20.71
N LEU A 159 0.61 -4.83 19.62
CA LEU A 159 1.29 -4.03 18.60
C LEU A 159 0.32 -3.44 17.58
N VAL A 160 -0.72 -4.20 17.24
CA VAL A 160 -1.80 -3.77 16.32
C VAL A 160 -3.12 -4.08 17.02
N SER A 161 -4.08 -3.16 16.97
CA SER A 161 -5.36 -3.40 17.67
C SER A 161 -6.07 -4.65 17.13
N SER A 162 -6.78 -5.36 17.99
CA SER A 162 -7.52 -6.58 17.59
C SER A 162 -8.62 -6.26 16.60
N GLU A 163 -9.26 -5.11 16.77
CA GLU A 163 -10.31 -4.61 15.87
C GLU A 163 -9.75 -4.34 14.47
N TRP A 164 -8.55 -3.76 14.38
CA TRP A 164 -7.89 -3.55 13.10
C TRP A 164 -7.54 -4.86 12.42
N VAL A 165 -6.95 -5.81 13.15
CA VAL A 165 -6.60 -7.14 12.59
C VAL A 165 -7.87 -7.84 12.10
N GLU A 166 -8.95 -7.80 12.86
CA GLU A 166 -10.23 -8.39 12.48
C GLU A 166 -10.79 -7.73 11.21
N SER A 167 -10.81 -6.39 11.15
CA SER A 167 -11.22 -5.66 9.96
C SER A 167 -10.36 -6.00 8.75
N ALA A 168 -9.03 -5.92 8.89
CA ALA A 168 -8.10 -6.12 7.78
C ALA A 168 -8.08 -7.56 7.22
N THR A 169 -8.59 -8.54 7.98
CA THR A 169 -8.65 -9.94 7.55
C THR A 169 -10.04 -10.41 7.12
N ASN A 170 -11.05 -9.56 7.24
CA ASN A 170 -12.38 -9.82 6.70
C ASN A 170 -12.49 -9.33 5.25
N ALA A 171 -13.46 -9.89 4.51
CA ALA A 171 -13.77 -9.40 3.18
C ALA A 171 -14.28 -7.95 3.24
N GLN A 172 -13.63 -7.05 2.50
CA GLN A 172 -13.98 -5.63 2.43
C GLN A 172 -14.73 -5.30 1.14
N VAL A 173 -14.41 -5.97 0.05
CA VAL A 173 -15.01 -5.75 -1.27
C VAL A 173 -15.24 -7.08 -1.96
N ASP A 174 -16.27 -7.16 -2.80
CA ASP A 174 -16.50 -8.30 -3.67
C ASP A 174 -15.57 -8.22 -4.87
N VAL A 175 -14.67 -9.18 -4.98
CA VAL A 175 -13.75 -9.30 -6.12
C VAL A 175 -14.40 -10.18 -7.18
N MET A 176 -14.87 -9.58 -8.26
CA MET A 176 -15.27 -10.36 -9.45
C MET A 176 -14.02 -10.83 -10.17
N LEU A 177 -13.63 -12.08 -9.94
CA LEU A 177 -12.55 -12.71 -10.70
C LEU A 177 -13.04 -12.98 -12.13
N PRO A 178 -12.30 -12.53 -13.17
CA PRO A 178 -12.64 -12.83 -14.55
C PRO A 178 -12.77 -14.34 -14.74
N GLY A 179 -13.92 -14.82 -15.22
CA GLY A 179 -14.14 -16.22 -15.57
C GLY A 179 -14.84 -17.11 -14.53
N LYS A 180 -15.25 -16.60 -13.37
CA LYS A 180 -16.24 -17.26 -12.51
C LYS A 180 -17.59 -16.55 -12.65
N GLY A 181 -18.26 -16.78 -13.77
CA GLY A 181 -19.70 -16.57 -13.86
C GLY A 181 -20.40 -17.46 -12.84
N MET A 182 -21.47 -16.91 -12.23
CA MET A 182 -22.38 -17.64 -11.35
C MET A 182 -22.87 -18.93 -12.01
#